data_a737e4baea85ac03ff915ed6fd85a71e
#
_entry.id   a737e4baea85ac03ff915ed6fd85a71e
#
_cell.length_a   1.000
_cell.length_b   1.000
_cell.length_c   1.000
_cell.angle_alpha   90.00
_cell.angle_beta   90.00
_cell.angle_gamma   90.00
#
_symmetry.space_group_name_H-M   'P 1'
#
loop_
_entity.id
_entity.type
_entity.pdbx_description
1 polymer ?
#
loop_
_entity_poly.entity_id
_entity_poly.type
_entity_poly.pdbx_seq_one_letter_code
_entity_poly.pdbx_strand_id
1 'polypeptide(L)'
;MSDAIQEKETPEKELYDYQLKDLEAVFSVMDRTSEDYNLLYQLPTGGGKTVIFSEIVRNYIKRANKKVVILTHRIELSNQTSRMLTEFMVPNMIISSDVKTLEEGDDYMCYVAMVETLTNRLQEEQMNMDDVGLVIIDEAHYNSFRKLFSYFDKAFILGVTATPLSSNIKLPMKDNYSELLIGESIPALIKRGFLSKAKTISYNVGLSSLKLGINGDYTVKSSDILYTDTIMQQKLLSAYEDQSKGKKTLIFNNGINTSRYVYETFKMAGYDIRHLDNTNSAKERTEILDWFKNTPDAILTSVSILTTGFDEPTVDTIILNRATKSLTLYFQMIGRGSRIAPGKTTFKVLDLGNNAARFGLWEAPIDWKEIFAYPDFYLENLIADEEIERNFTYVMPPDLRKEFANTKNVYFDIKKEYKRVIKEGLKAKTALENAIEQHAEMVIENSEDVFDARILARKLKDDIAYRVRLYSYSIMNNTKNYRDWLQEDYERKLKLRVNQICRERDM
;
A
#
# COMPACT_ATOMS: atom_id res chain seq x y z
N MET A 1 -15.79 52.43 -28.46
CA MET A 1 -16.48 51.28 -27.92
C MET A 1 -15.40 50.43 -27.26
N SER A 2 -15.27 50.52 -25.96
CA SER A 2 -14.28 49.78 -25.17
C SER A 2 -14.98 48.52 -24.68
N ASP A 3 -14.59 47.39 -25.25
CA ASP A 3 -14.99 46.07 -24.69
C ASP A 3 -14.24 45.86 -23.41
N ALA A 4 -14.95 46.01 -22.29
CA ALA A 4 -14.49 45.62 -20.97
C ALA A 4 -14.46 44.07 -20.94
N ILE A 5 -13.27 43.53 -20.92
CA ILE A 5 -13.04 42.09 -20.58
C ILE A 5 -13.51 41.92 -19.14
N GLN A 6 -14.67 41.33 -18.95
CA GLN A 6 -15.08 40.82 -17.65
C GLN A 6 -14.14 39.68 -17.27
N GLU A 7 -13.19 39.95 -16.38
CA GLU A 7 -12.50 38.90 -15.62
C GLU A 7 -13.56 38.05 -14.92
N LYS A 8 -13.73 36.81 -15.36
CA LYS A 8 -14.50 35.83 -14.63
C LYS A 8 -13.74 35.56 -13.33
N GLU A 9 -14.24 36.12 -12.24
CA GLU A 9 -13.84 35.70 -10.90
C GLU A 9 -14.03 34.19 -10.79
N THR A 10 -12.93 33.45 -10.78
CA THR A 10 -12.93 32.03 -10.42
C THR A 10 -13.38 31.94 -8.96
N PRO A 11 -14.40 31.12 -8.60
CA PRO A 11 -14.85 31.04 -7.22
C PRO A 11 -13.69 30.66 -6.33
N GLU A 12 -13.46 31.45 -5.28
CA GLU A 12 -12.44 31.20 -4.28
C GLU A 12 -12.69 29.80 -3.68
N LYS A 13 -11.67 28.93 -3.69
CA LYS A 13 -11.80 27.55 -3.20
C LYS A 13 -11.96 27.59 -1.68
N GLU A 14 -13.16 27.31 -1.18
CA GLU A 14 -13.44 27.30 0.26
C GLU A 14 -12.80 26.07 0.92
N LEU A 15 -12.18 26.31 2.07
CA LEU A 15 -11.65 25.26 2.93
C LEU A 15 -12.79 24.60 3.73
N TYR A 16 -12.69 23.30 3.93
CA TYR A 16 -13.54 22.59 4.87
C TYR A 16 -13.21 23.03 6.32
N ASP A 17 -14.17 22.88 7.23
CA ASP A 17 -14.03 23.27 8.64
C ASP A 17 -12.83 22.62 9.35
N TYR A 18 -12.52 21.33 9.07
CA TYR A 18 -11.33 20.69 9.63
C TYR A 18 -10.03 21.26 9.04
N GLN A 19 -10.06 21.69 7.78
CA GLN A 19 -8.91 22.33 7.13
C GLN A 19 -8.65 23.71 7.72
N LEU A 20 -9.71 24.47 8.04
CA LEU A 20 -9.60 25.74 8.73
C LEU A 20 -9.02 25.57 10.14
N LYS A 21 -9.49 24.56 10.87
CA LYS A 21 -8.96 24.24 12.21
C LYS A 21 -7.48 23.86 12.16
N ASP A 22 -7.08 23.04 11.18
CA ASP A 22 -5.69 22.64 11.02
C ASP A 22 -4.81 23.82 10.59
N LEU A 23 -5.31 24.70 9.73
CA LEU A 23 -4.66 25.96 9.35
C LEU A 23 -4.40 26.84 10.59
N GLU A 24 -5.42 27.07 11.42
CA GLU A 24 -5.29 27.83 12.67
C GLU A 24 -4.27 27.20 13.62
N ALA A 25 -4.28 25.87 13.74
CA ALA A 25 -3.34 25.16 14.59
C ALA A 25 -1.89 25.33 14.11
N VAL A 26 -1.62 25.27 12.80
CA VAL A 26 -0.28 25.53 12.24
C VAL A 26 0.17 26.95 12.53
N PHE A 27 -0.68 27.96 12.30
CA PHE A 27 -0.34 29.35 12.61
C PHE A 27 -0.15 29.60 14.11
N SER A 28 -0.94 28.95 14.96
CA SER A 28 -0.74 29.03 16.42
C SER A 28 0.64 28.47 16.83
N VAL A 29 1.18 27.46 16.16
CA VAL A 29 2.55 26.99 16.39
C VAL A 29 3.55 28.04 15.90
N MET A 30 3.38 28.57 14.69
CA MET A 30 4.26 29.62 14.16
C MET A 30 4.32 30.85 15.03
N ASP A 31 3.19 31.28 15.60
CA ASP A 31 3.08 32.49 16.42
C ASP A 31 3.74 32.35 17.84
N ARG A 32 3.89 31.08 18.33
CA ARG A 32 4.45 30.79 19.67
C ARG A 32 5.91 30.28 19.65
N THR A 33 6.46 30.04 18.46
CA THR A 33 7.82 29.48 18.30
C THR A 33 8.75 30.46 17.58
N SER A 34 10.04 30.15 17.56
CA SER A 34 11.04 30.88 16.77
C SER A 34 10.92 30.65 15.29
N GLU A 35 11.53 31.51 14.48
CA GLU A 35 11.53 31.39 13.01
C GLU A 35 12.27 30.15 12.51
N ASP A 36 13.18 29.57 13.28
CA ASP A 36 13.96 28.35 12.99
C ASP A 36 13.31 27.06 13.48
N TYR A 37 12.00 27.07 13.75
CA TYR A 37 11.28 25.91 14.27
C TYR A 37 10.84 24.94 13.18
N ASN A 38 10.93 23.65 13.46
CA ASN A 38 10.55 22.57 12.54
C ASN A 38 9.29 21.85 13.05
N LEU A 39 8.18 22.03 12.37
CA LEU A 39 6.88 21.39 12.64
C LEU A 39 6.61 20.29 11.61
N LEU A 40 6.19 19.13 12.06
CA LEU A 40 5.64 18.07 11.19
C LEU A 40 4.12 18.08 11.28
N TYR A 41 3.45 18.19 10.15
CA TYR A 41 1.99 18.12 10.05
C TYR A 41 1.57 16.81 9.37
N GLN A 42 0.76 16.01 10.06
CA GLN A 42 0.19 14.77 9.55
C GLN A 42 -1.25 14.97 9.14
N LEU A 43 -1.57 14.61 7.88
CA LEU A 43 -2.94 14.49 7.40
C LEU A 43 -3.02 13.32 6.40
N PRO A 44 -4.06 12.45 6.48
CA PRO A 44 -4.20 11.30 5.59
C PRO A 44 -4.13 11.63 4.10
N THR A 45 -3.73 10.63 3.29
CA THR A 45 -3.86 10.72 1.84
C THR A 45 -5.32 10.95 1.46
N GLY A 46 -5.58 11.93 0.60
CA GLY A 46 -6.94 12.36 0.25
C GLY A 46 -7.55 13.40 1.18
N GLY A 47 -6.93 13.71 2.33
CA GLY A 47 -7.39 14.74 3.27
C GLY A 47 -7.13 16.19 2.83
N GLY A 48 -6.53 16.43 1.66
CA GLY A 48 -6.33 17.77 1.11
C GLY A 48 -5.08 18.49 1.62
N LYS A 49 -3.99 17.77 1.90
CA LYS A 49 -2.69 18.36 2.31
C LYS A 49 -2.26 19.53 1.43
N THR A 50 -2.30 19.36 0.10
CA THR A 50 -1.90 20.41 -0.85
C THR A 50 -2.81 21.63 -0.78
N VAL A 51 -4.09 21.44 -0.52
CA VAL A 51 -5.07 22.53 -0.33
C VAL A 51 -4.71 23.35 0.92
N ILE A 52 -4.48 22.67 2.05
CA ILE A 52 -4.16 23.32 3.33
C ILE A 52 -2.83 24.10 3.23
N PHE A 53 -1.77 23.47 2.71
CA PHE A 53 -0.51 24.19 2.68
C PHE A 53 -0.49 25.30 1.61
N SER A 54 -1.27 25.23 0.54
CA SER A 54 -1.41 26.35 -0.39
C SER A 54 -2.07 27.56 0.29
N GLU A 55 -3.06 27.33 1.14
CA GLU A 55 -3.67 28.38 1.95
C GLU A 55 -2.71 28.91 3.04
N ILE A 56 -1.89 28.04 3.65
CA ILE A 56 -0.82 28.46 4.56
C ILE A 56 0.14 29.41 3.85
N VAL A 57 0.59 29.07 2.63
CA VAL A 57 1.47 29.92 1.83
C VAL A 57 0.82 31.27 1.57
N ARG A 58 -0.44 31.31 1.10
CA ARG A 58 -1.17 32.53 0.83
C ARG A 58 -1.22 33.46 2.05
N ASN A 59 -1.57 32.91 3.19
CA ASN A 59 -1.68 33.68 4.43
C ASN A 59 -0.31 34.09 4.99
N TYR A 60 0.70 33.21 4.89
CA TYR A 60 2.05 33.51 5.36
C TYR A 60 2.68 34.68 4.59
N ILE A 61 2.60 34.67 3.26
CA ILE A 61 3.11 35.75 2.42
C ILE A 61 2.44 37.09 2.78
N LYS A 62 1.11 37.09 2.97
CA LYS A 62 0.37 38.28 3.37
C LYS A 62 0.78 38.81 4.76
N ARG A 63 1.10 37.91 5.71
CA ARG A 63 1.45 38.30 7.10
C ARG A 63 2.91 38.72 7.25
N ALA A 64 3.82 37.87 6.71
CA ALA A 64 5.26 38.01 6.99
C ALA A 64 6.01 38.78 5.92
N ASN A 65 5.47 38.89 4.70
CA ASN A 65 6.13 39.48 3.54
C ASN A 65 7.54 38.87 3.29
N LYS A 66 7.68 37.55 3.53
CA LYS A 66 8.90 36.75 3.28
C LYS A 66 8.63 35.70 2.23
N LYS A 67 9.67 35.26 1.53
CA LYS A 67 9.59 34.23 0.50
C LYS A 67 9.25 32.86 1.10
N VAL A 68 8.60 32.01 0.31
CA VAL A 68 8.23 30.64 0.63
C VAL A 68 8.83 29.71 -0.38
N VAL A 69 9.41 28.59 0.08
CA VAL A 69 9.88 27.48 -0.77
C VAL A 69 9.10 26.23 -0.47
N ILE A 70 8.56 25.59 -1.50
CA ILE A 70 7.90 24.29 -1.38
C ILE A 70 8.80 23.24 -2.03
N LEU A 71 9.18 22.24 -1.24
CA LEU A 71 10.06 21.15 -1.68
C LEU A 71 9.24 19.90 -2.00
N THR A 72 9.47 19.36 -3.18
CA THR A 72 8.89 18.09 -3.63
C THR A 72 9.99 17.13 -4.07
N HIS A 73 9.66 15.85 -4.21
CA HIS A 73 10.61 14.83 -4.66
C HIS A 73 10.32 14.31 -6.07
N ARG A 74 9.28 14.85 -6.76
CA ARG A 74 8.89 14.49 -8.13
C ARG A 74 8.36 15.68 -8.88
N ILE A 75 8.65 15.72 -10.18
CA ILE A 75 8.20 16.82 -11.06
C ILE A 75 6.67 16.86 -11.18
N GLU A 76 5.99 15.71 -11.15
CA GLU A 76 4.53 15.67 -11.20
C GLU A 76 3.91 16.35 -9.96
N LEU A 77 4.53 16.17 -8.77
CA LEU A 77 4.10 16.87 -7.55
C LEU A 77 4.38 18.37 -7.63
N SER A 78 5.55 18.78 -8.19
CA SER A 78 5.84 20.20 -8.40
C SER A 78 4.78 20.85 -9.27
N ASN A 79 4.42 20.23 -10.40
CA ASN A 79 3.40 20.72 -11.32
C ASN A 79 2.01 20.79 -10.67
N GLN A 80 1.64 19.76 -9.90
CA GLN A 80 0.37 19.71 -9.17
C GLN A 80 0.30 20.82 -8.10
N THR A 81 1.37 21.01 -7.35
CA THR A 81 1.50 22.05 -6.32
C THR A 81 1.41 23.44 -6.94
N SER A 82 2.14 23.70 -8.02
CA SER A 82 2.11 24.98 -8.70
C SER A 82 0.71 25.34 -9.22
N ARG A 83 0.00 24.37 -9.81
CA ARG A 83 -1.40 24.57 -10.24
C ARG A 83 -2.30 24.90 -9.06
N MET A 84 -2.18 24.17 -7.95
CA MET A 84 -2.96 24.43 -6.74
C MET A 84 -2.70 25.84 -6.16
N LEU A 85 -1.44 26.28 -6.11
CA LEU A 85 -1.07 27.62 -5.69
C LEU A 85 -1.71 28.69 -6.59
N THR A 86 -1.74 28.45 -7.91
CA THR A 86 -2.41 29.36 -8.85
C THR A 86 -3.91 29.42 -8.60
N GLU A 87 -4.58 28.29 -8.29
CA GLU A 87 -5.99 28.27 -7.86
C GLU A 87 -6.24 29.07 -6.57
N PHE A 88 -5.23 29.18 -5.69
CA PHE A 88 -5.23 30.00 -4.47
C PHE A 88 -4.71 31.43 -4.67
N MET A 89 -4.58 31.88 -5.92
CA MET A 89 -4.10 33.20 -6.28
C MET A 89 -2.70 33.52 -5.73
N VAL A 90 -1.84 32.50 -5.63
CA VAL A 90 -0.44 32.63 -5.24
C VAL A 90 0.44 32.53 -6.48
N PRO A 91 0.99 33.65 -6.99
CA PRO A 91 1.98 33.62 -8.05
C PRO A 91 3.20 32.80 -7.59
N ASN A 92 3.61 31.85 -8.42
CA ASN A 92 4.69 30.94 -8.05
C ASN A 92 5.52 30.54 -9.27
N MET A 93 6.78 30.16 -9.02
CA MET A 93 7.72 29.69 -10.04
C MET A 93 8.22 28.30 -9.70
N ILE A 94 8.28 27.42 -10.72
CA ILE A 94 8.88 26.07 -10.56
C ILE A 94 10.38 26.17 -10.89
N ILE A 95 11.23 25.84 -9.91
CA ILE A 95 12.67 25.68 -10.12
C ILE A 95 12.92 24.27 -10.68
N SER A 96 13.00 24.20 -12.01
CA SER A 96 13.29 22.95 -12.76
C SER A 96 14.79 22.85 -13.12
N SER A 97 15.17 21.75 -13.78
CA SER A 97 16.53 21.58 -14.30
C SER A 97 16.96 22.68 -15.28
N ASP A 98 16.01 23.32 -15.95
CA ASP A 98 16.25 24.35 -16.96
C ASP A 98 16.47 25.73 -16.33
N VAL A 99 16.01 25.92 -15.08
CA VAL A 99 16.22 27.17 -14.32
C VAL A 99 17.53 27.08 -13.56
N LYS A 100 18.58 27.73 -14.07
CA LYS A 100 19.92 27.72 -13.43
C LYS A 100 20.10 28.84 -12.40
N THR A 101 19.61 30.03 -12.73
CA THR A 101 19.69 31.25 -11.91
C THR A 101 18.31 31.90 -11.90
N LEU A 102 18.03 32.70 -10.88
CA LEU A 102 16.86 33.59 -10.89
C LEU A 102 17.28 34.87 -11.61
N GLU A 103 16.53 35.25 -12.66
CA GLU A 103 16.81 36.48 -13.39
C GLU A 103 16.34 37.73 -12.60
N GLU A 104 16.98 38.90 -12.85
CA GLU A 104 16.48 40.15 -12.30
C GLU A 104 15.06 40.41 -12.84
N GLY A 105 14.05 40.45 -11.96
CA GLY A 105 12.64 40.56 -12.30
C GLY A 105 11.81 39.30 -12.08
N ASP A 106 12.42 38.14 -11.82
CA ASP A 106 11.75 36.90 -11.39
C ASP A 106 11.49 36.92 -9.88
N ASP A 107 10.91 38.01 -9.37
CA ASP A 107 10.69 38.20 -7.93
C ASP A 107 9.36 37.59 -7.47
N TYR A 108 9.29 36.27 -7.53
CA TYR A 108 8.18 35.53 -6.95
C TYR A 108 8.33 35.39 -5.44
N MET A 109 7.20 35.48 -4.72
CA MET A 109 7.14 35.23 -3.27
C MET A 109 7.02 33.74 -2.95
N CYS A 110 6.77 32.86 -3.93
CA CYS A 110 6.65 31.43 -3.76
C CYS A 110 7.40 30.68 -4.85
N TYR A 111 8.26 29.75 -4.43
CA TYR A 111 8.99 28.86 -5.32
C TYR A 111 8.65 27.41 -5.03
N VAL A 112 8.43 26.61 -6.09
CA VAL A 112 8.24 25.17 -6.01
C VAL A 112 9.47 24.48 -6.61
N ALA A 113 10.17 23.66 -5.84
CA ALA A 113 11.42 23.06 -6.27
C ALA A 113 11.50 21.56 -6.00
N MET A 114 12.14 20.82 -6.90
CA MET A 114 12.59 19.48 -6.59
C MET A 114 13.82 19.53 -5.67
N VAL A 115 13.83 18.67 -4.65
CA VAL A 115 14.95 18.59 -3.68
C VAL A 115 16.30 18.50 -4.35
N GLU A 116 16.45 17.57 -5.31
CA GLU A 116 17.75 17.35 -5.96
C GLU A 116 18.19 18.56 -6.79
N THR A 117 17.22 19.17 -7.52
CA THR A 117 17.52 20.36 -8.32
C THR A 117 17.96 21.52 -7.44
N LEU A 118 17.20 21.83 -6.38
CA LEU A 118 17.53 22.94 -5.49
C LEU A 118 18.82 22.69 -4.72
N THR A 119 19.06 21.46 -4.25
CA THR A 119 20.32 21.09 -3.59
C THR A 119 21.52 21.42 -4.47
N ASN A 120 21.48 21.02 -5.74
CA ASN A 120 22.58 21.29 -6.69
C ASN A 120 22.79 22.79 -6.91
N ARG A 121 21.69 23.56 -7.06
CA ARG A 121 21.75 25.02 -7.27
C ARG A 121 22.35 25.77 -6.08
N LEU A 122 21.99 25.37 -4.85
CA LEU A 122 22.54 25.95 -3.62
C LEU A 122 23.99 25.56 -3.40
N GLN A 123 24.36 24.30 -3.68
CA GLN A 123 25.75 23.84 -3.58
C GLN A 123 26.70 24.50 -4.60
N GLU A 124 26.19 24.79 -5.79
CA GLU A 124 26.94 25.46 -6.85
C GLU A 124 26.89 27.00 -6.72
N GLU A 125 26.30 27.55 -5.64
CA GLU A 125 26.11 28.97 -5.38
C GLU A 125 25.39 29.73 -6.53
N GLN A 126 24.55 28.99 -7.28
CA GLN A 126 23.78 29.53 -8.41
C GLN A 126 22.53 30.27 -7.98
N MET A 127 22.04 30.00 -6.77
CA MET A 127 20.85 30.63 -6.19
C MET A 127 21.12 30.99 -4.73
N ASN A 128 20.54 32.15 -4.31
CA ASN A 128 20.50 32.55 -2.91
C ASN A 128 19.03 32.55 -2.45
N MET A 129 18.78 31.98 -1.25
CA MET A 129 17.48 31.85 -0.63
C MET A 129 17.44 32.45 0.79
N ASP A 130 18.28 33.46 1.06
CA ASP A 130 18.41 34.09 2.38
C ASP A 130 17.13 34.75 2.89
N ASP A 131 16.23 35.21 1.98
CA ASP A 131 14.96 35.85 2.31
C ASP A 131 13.80 34.88 2.53
N VAL A 132 14.07 33.58 2.52
CA VAL A 132 13.04 32.57 2.76
C VAL A 132 12.70 32.49 4.22
N GLY A 133 11.43 32.70 4.55
CA GLY A 133 10.96 32.61 5.94
C GLY A 133 10.10 31.37 6.22
N LEU A 134 9.64 30.67 5.18
CA LEU A 134 8.87 29.42 5.31
C LEU A 134 9.31 28.42 4.26
N VAL A 135 9.63 27.20 4.71
CA VAL A 135 9.87 26.05 3.84
C VAL A 135 8.80 25.01 4.10
N ILE A 136 8.09 24.58 3.04
CA ILE A 136 7.14 23.49 3.10
C ILE A 136 7.73 22.27 2.42
N ILE A 137 7.70 21.12 3.09
CA ILE A 137 8.22 19.85 2.56
C ILE A 137 7.05 18.91 2.36
N ASP A 138 6.65 18.71 1.10
CA ASP A 138 5.60 17.72 0.77
C ASP A 138 6.18 16.30 0.79
N GLU A 139 5.40 15.36 1.33
CA GLU A 139 5.81 13.97 1.60
C GLU A 139 7.11 13.90 2.45
N ALA A 140 7.11 14.63 3.56
CA ALA A 140 8.27 14.85 4.44
C ALA A 140 8.92 13.58 5.02
N HIS A 141 8.27 12.41 4.88
CA HIS A 141 8.83 11.12 5.29
C HIS A 141 10.04 10.66 4.45
N TYR A 142 10.30 11.31 3.29
CA TYR A 142 11.51 11.07 2.52
C TYR A 142 12.72 11.79 3.12
N ASN A 143 13.84 11.08 3.25
CA ASN A 143 15.04 11.61 3.91
C ASN A 143 15.90 12.53 3.03
N SER A 144 15.66 12.59 1.73
CA SER A 144 16.41 13.44 0.81
C SER A 144 16.37 14.93 1.17
N PHE A 145 15.32 15.37 1.84
CA PHE A 145 15.13 16.76 2.28
C PHE A 145 16.13 17.22 3.35
N ARG A 146 16.67 16.30 4.16
CA ARG A 146 17.59 16.65 5.27
C ARG A 146 18.81 17.47 4.83
N LYS A 147 19.27 17.27 3.60
CA LYS A 147 20.41 17.98 3.03
C LYS A 147 20.17 19.50 2.90
N LEU A 148 18.91 19.90 2.83
CA LEU A 148 18.53 21.30 2.63
C LEU A 148 18.32 22.08 3.93
N PHE A 149 18.18 21.41 5.07
CA PHE A 149 17.88 22.10 6.35
C PHE A 149 18.93 23.12 6.72
N SER A 150 20.23 22.87 6.46
CA SER A 150 21.31 23.80 6.75
C SER A 150 21.30 25.06 5.88
N TYR A 151 20.57 25.07 4.76
CA TYR A 151 20.41 26.25 3.92
C TYR A 151 19.23 27.13 4.35
N PHE A 152 18.39 26.62 5.25
CA PHE A 152 17.17 27.28 5.71
C PHE A 152 17.12 27.39 7.25
N ASP A 153 18.26 27.64 7.87
CA ASP A 153 18.43 27.70 9.32
C ASP A 153 17.69 28.89 9.98
N LYS A 154 17.19 29.84 9.17
CA LYS A 154 16.39 31.00 9.60
C LYS A 154 14.94 30.95 9.14
N ALA A 155 14.49 29.82 8.62
CA ALA A 155 13.15 29.64 8.11
C ALA A 155 12.35 28.64 8.97
N PHE A 156 11.07 28.90 9.15
CA PHE A 156 10.16 27.93 9.71
C PHE A 156 10.00 26.77 8.71
N ILE A 157 10.25 25.53 9.15
CA ILE A 157 10.11 24.34 8.30
C ILE A 157 8.81 23.60 8.66
N LEU A 158 7.89 23.51 7.69
CA LEU A 158 6.67 22.73 7.78
C LEU A 158 6.78 21.46 6.94
N GLY A 159 7.09 20.34 7.59
CA GLY A 159 6.99 19.03 6.94
C GLY A 159 5.53 18.58 6.87
N VAL A 160 5.08 18.11 5.72
CA VAL A 160 3.71 17.62 5.51
C VAL A 160 3.77 16.15 5.05
N THR A 161 3.03 15.27 5.72
CA THR A 161 3.01 13.83 5.38
C THR A 161 1.69 13.17 5.76
N ALA A 162 1.36 12.06 5.09
CA ALA A 162 0.27 11.19 5.51
C ALA A 162 0.69 10.23 6.64
N THR A 163 1.98 9.90 6.69
CA THR A 163 2.54 8.91 7.62
C THR A 163 3.82 9.48 8.23
N PRO A 164 3.81 9.89 9.50
CA PRO A 164 4.97 10.46 10.19
C PRO A 164 5.98 9.38 10.60
N LEU A 165 6.36 8.54 9.63
CA LEU A 165 7.35 7.46 9.77
C LEU A 165 8.37 7.60 8.64
N SER A 166 9.63 7.75 9.01
CA SER A 166 10.74 7.92 8.06
C SER A 166 10.86 6.73 7.09
N SER A 167 11.18 7.01 5.84
CA SER A 167 11.54 5.99 4.84
C SER A 167 12.88 5.28 5.17
N ASN A 168 13.66 5.82 6.08
CA ASN A 168 14.88 5.21 6.61
C ASN A 168 14.82 5.18 8.15
N ILE A 169 14.73 3.99 8.71
CA ILE A 169 14.67 3.72 10.15
C ILE A 169 15.81 4.41 10.94
N LYS A 170 17.04 4.40 10.37
CA LYS A 170 18.21 4.98 11.02
C LYS A 170 18.18 6.51 11.10
N LEU A 171 17.19 7.13 10.47
CA LEU A 171 17.02 8.57 10.39
C LEU A 171 15.57 8.92 10.77
N PRO A 172 15.17 8.77 12.04
CA PRO A 172 13.80 9.03 12.45
C PRO A 172 13.40 10.49 12.27
N MET A 173 12.12 10.74 12.02
CA MET A 173 11.62 12.08 11.73
C MET A 173 11.73 13.02 12.94
N LYS A 174 11.63 12.48 14.15
CA LYS A 174 11.80 13.24 15.41
C LYS A 174 13.17 13.92 15.57
N ASP A 175 14.18 13.48 14.82
CA ASP A 175 15.50 14.13 14.83
C ASP A 175 15.51 15.47 14.08
N ASN A 176 14.52 15.70 13.21
CA ASN A 176 14.43 16.91 12.39
C ASN A 176 13.23 17.80 12.75
N TYR A 177 12.19 17.21 13.31
CA TYR A 177 10.96 17.92 13.64
C TYR A 177 10.74 17.91 15.14
N SER A 178 10.57 19.09 15.71
CA SER A 178 10.43 19.30 17.15
C SER A 178 9.05 18.90 17.66
N GLU A 179 8.02 19.00 16.80
CA GLU A 179 6.63 18.74 17.15
C GLU A 179 5.90 18.04 16.01
N LEU A 180 4.95 17.16 16.36
CA LEU A 180 4.00 16.55 15.44
C LEU A 180 2.59 17.11 15.70
N LEU A 181 2.06 17.84 14.73
CA LEU A 181 0.65 18.25 14.67
C LEU A 181 -0.12 17.18 13.88
N ILE A 182 -1.18 16.64 14.48
CA ILE A 182 -2.05 15.63 13.86
C ILE A 182 -3.35 16.30 13.45
N GLY A 183 -3.66 16.22 12.16
CA GLY A 183 -4.94 16.66 11.59
C GLY A 183 -6.06 15.63 11.77
N GLU A 184 -7.10 15.74 10.95
CA GLU A 184 -8.28 14.90 11.09
C GLU A 184 -7.98 13.43 10.73
N SER A 185 -8.55 12.50 11.48
CA SER A 185 -8.33 11.05 11.31
C SER A 185 -9.10 10.47 10.13
N ILE A 186 -8.61 9.34 9.57
CA ILE A 186 -9.29 8.62 8.49
C ILE A 186 -10.73 8.26 8.86
N PRO A 187 -11.02 7.65 10.05
CA PRO A 187 -12.40 7.34 10.44
C PRO A 187 -13.30 8.56 10.50
N ALA A 188 -12.79 9.70 10.99
CA ALA A 188 -13.57 10.93 11.07
C ALA A 188 -13.83 11.53 9.68
N LEU A 189 -12.84 11.53 8.78
CA LEU A 189 -13.01 11.98 7.39
C LEU A 189 -14.01 11.10 6.63
N ILE A 190 -14.01 9.77 6.84
CA ILE A 190 -15.00 8.85 6.29
C ILE A 190 -16.40 9.17 6.83
N LYS A 191 -16.55 9.32 8.17
CA LYS A 191 -17.83 9.62 8.82
C LYS A 191 -18.44 10.92 8.30
N ARG A 192 -17.61 11.89 7.97
CA ARG A 192 -18.00 13.21 7.45
C ARG A 192 -18.17 13.25 5.93
N GLY A 193 -17.90 12.15 5.22
CA GLY A 193 -18.06 12.04 3.78
C GLY A 193 -16.93 12.70 2.95
N PHE A 194 -15.78 12.99 3.54
CA PHE A 194 -14.60 13.52 2.84
C PHE A 194 -13.70 12.43 2.26
N LEU A 195 -13.83 11.19 2.74
CA LEU A 195 -13.19 10.01 2.19
C LEU A 195 -14.19 8.88 1.99
N SER A 196 -13.99 8.07 0.97
CA SER A 196 -14.72 6.82 0.74
C SER A 196 -14.23 5.75 1.71
N LYS A 197 -15.14 4.88 2.19
CA LYS A 197 -14.82 3.78 3.09
C LYS A 197 -14.20 2.61 2.33
N ALA A 198 -13.08 2.08 2.83
CA ALA A 198 -12.47 0.86 2.30
C ALA A 198 -13.29 -0.40 2.68
N LYS A 199 -13.43 -1.34 1.74
CA LYS A 199 -13.91 -2.71 2.00
C LYS A 199 -12.76 -3.65 1.67
N THR A 200 -11.98 -4.03 2.68
CA THR A 200 -10.79 -4.87 2.52
C THR A 200 -11.16 -6.34 2.49
N ILE A 201 -10.70 -7.05 1.46
CA ILE A 201 -10.80 -8.50 1.28
C ILE A 201 -9.37 -9.03 1.20
N SER A 202 -8.97 -9.81 2.21
CA SER A 202 -7.62 -10.36 2.31
C SER A 202 -7.57 -11.78 1.77
N TYR A 203 -6.53 -12.08 1.02
CA TYR A 203 -6.25 -13.40 0.46
C TYR A 203 -5.01 -13.98 1.15
N ASN A 204 -5.09 -15.22 1.58
CA ASN A 204 -3.95 -15.91 2.19
C ASN A 204 -2.86 -16.16 1.13
N VAL A 205 -1.71 -15.53 1.32
CA VAL A 205 -0.52 -15.68 0.46
C VAL A 205 0.67 -16.07 1.31
N GLY A 206 1.36 -17.16 0.94
CA GLY A 206 2.58 -17.59 1.62
C GLY A 206 3.71 -16.58 1.37
N LEU A 207 4.30 -16.05 2.43
CA LEU A 207 5.37 -15.04 2.39
C LEU A 207 6.78 -15.64 2.57
N SER A 208 6.88 -16.95 2.85
CA SER A 208 8.14 -17.63 3.20
C SER A 208 9.23 -17.58 2.11
N SER A 209 8.84 -17.34 0.84
CA SER A 209 9.77 -17.15 -0.28
C SER A 209 10.34 -15.74 -0.39
N LEU A 210 9.72 -14.77 0.30
CA LEU A 210 10.14 -13.37 0.25
C LEU A 210 11.39 -13.14 1.07
N LYS A 211 12.28 -12.28 0.56
CA LYS A 211 13.54 -11.90 1.21
C LYS A 211 13.57 -10.40 1.43
N LEU A 212 14.03 -9.99 2.61
CA LEU A 212 14.22 -8.58 2.93
C LEU A 212 15.42 -8.01 2.20
N GLY A 213 15.28 -6.79 1.70
CA GLY A 213 16.35 -5.97 1.16
C GLY A 213 16.99 -5.07 2.23
N ILE A 214 18.03 -4.35 1.85
CA ILE A 214 18.77 -3.43 2.73
C ILE A 214 17.88 -2.30 3.28
N ASN A 215 16.87 -1.91 2.51
CA ASN A 215 15.91 -0.86 2.87
C ASN A 215 14.77 -1.34 3.81
N GLY A 216 14.82 -2.59 4.29
CA GLY A 216 13.83 -3.15 5.22
C GLY A 216 12.53 -3.64 4.58
N ASP A 217 12.32 -3.46 3.28
CA ASP A 217 11.17 -4.03 2.55
C ASP A 217 11.60 -5.25 1.72
N TYR A 218 10.65 -5.99 1.15
CA TYR A 218 10.92 -7.18 0.34
C TYR A 218 11.60 -6.83 -0.97
N THR A 219 12.59 -7.66 -1.37
CA THR A 219 13.32 -7.47 -2.63
C THR A 219 12.41 -7.73 -3.83
N VAL A 220 12.62 -6.95 -4.90
CA VAL A 220 11.91 -7.14 -6.18
C VAL A 220 12.08 -8.57 -6.69
N LYS A 221 13.31 -9.10 -6.64
CA LYS A 221 13.61 -10.45 -7.12
C LYS A 221 12.80 -11.54 -6.41
N SER A 222 12.69 -11.50 -5.08
CA SER A 222 11.90 -12.49 -4.35
C SER A 222 10.40 -12.31 -4.56
N SER A 223 9.94 -11.08 -4.71
CA SER A 223 8.55 -10.76 -5.03
C SER A 223 8.17 -11.22 -6.44
N ASP A 224 9.05 -11.02 -7.43
CA ASP A 224 8.81 -11.52 -8.78
C ASP A 224 8.62 -13.05 -8.78
N ILE A 225 9.48 -13.81 -8.08
CA ILE A 225 9.34 -15.28 -7.99
C ILE A 225 7.96 -15.68 -7.45
N LEU A 226 7.47 -14.98 -6.42
CA LEU A 226 6.17 -15.28 -5.82
C LEU A 226 5.01 -14.87 -6.74
N TYR A 227 5.02 -13.61 -7.19
CA TYR A 227 3.86 -13.02 -7.85
C TYR A 227 3.77 -13.27 -9.35
N THR A 228 4.83 -13.80 -10.03
CA THR A 228 4.75 -14.29 -11.40
C THR A 228 4.42 -15.79 -11.50
N ASP A 229 4.33 -16.46 -10.33
CA ASP A 229 3.89 -17.86 -10.29
C ASP A 229 2.46 -18.02 -10.83
N THR A 230 2.21 -19.08 -11.57
CA THR A 230 0.93 -19.33 -12.25
C THR A 230 -0.25 -19.36 -11.27
N ILE A 231 -0.07 -19.96 -10.07
CA ILE A 231 -1.12 -20.05 -9.05
C ILE A 231 -1.45 -18.66 -8.53
N MET A 232 -0.44 -17.80 -8.32
CA MET A 232 -0.65 -16.43 -7.87
C MET A 232 -1.34 -15.57 -8.93
N GLN A 233 -0.98 -15.73 -10.21
CA GLN A 233 -1.64 -15.03 -11.32
C GLN A 233 -3.11 -15.46 -11.48
N GLN A 234 -3.41 -16.74 -11.34
CA GLN A 234 -4.78 -17.25 -11.33
C GLN A 234 -5.56 -16.72 -10.11
N LYS A 235 -4.95 -16.72 -8.93
CA LYS A 235 -5.56 -16.16 -7.70
C LYS A 235 -5.90 -14.68 -7.87
N LEU A 236 -4.99 -13.89 -8.46
CA LEU A 236 -5.20 -12.48 -8.75
C LEU A 236 -6.36 -12.28 -9.73
N LEU A 237 -6.37 -13.02 -10.83
CA LEU A 237 -7.44 -12.92 -11.85
C LEU A 237 -8.79 -13.32 -11.27
N SER A 238 -8.89 -14.44 -10.55
CA SER A 238 -10.12 -14.86 -9.88
C SER A 238 -10.59 -13.84 -8.84
N ALA A 239 -9.68 -13.27 -8.05
CA ALA A 239 -10.02 -12.22 -7.08
C ALA A 239 -10.62 -10.98 -7.76
N TYR A 240 -10.09 -10.58 -8.92
CA TYR A 240 -10.66 -9.50 -9.72
C TYR A 240 -12.04 -9.87 -10.27
N GLU A 241 -12.19 -11.06 -10.87
CA GLU A 241 -13.44 -11.52 -11.49
C GLU A 241 -14.57 -11.62 -10.47
N ASP A 242 -14.28 -12.17 -9.28
CA ASP A 242 -15.26 -12.33 -8.20
C ASP A 242 -15.68 -11.01 -7.56
N GLN A 243 -14.75 -10.06 -7.45
CA GLN A 243 -14.96 -8.88 -6.62
C GLN A 243 -15.07 -7.58 -7.39
N SER A 244 -14.50 -7.47 -8.59
CA SER A 244 -14.25 -6.16 -9.23
C SER A 244 -14.47 -6.14 -10.73
N LYS A 245 -14.98 -7.22 -11.32
CA LYS A 245 -15.26 -7.28 -12.76
C LYS A 245 -16.09 -6.10 -13.24
N GLY A 246 -15.62 -5.40 -14.27
CA GLY A 246 -16.26 -4.22 -14.83
C GLY A 246 -16.17 -2.97 -13.94
N LYS A 247 -15.20 -2.91 -13.04
CA LYS A 247 -14.93 -1.77 -12.17
C LYS A 247 -13.55 -1.18 -12.46
N LYS A 248 -13.45 0.14 -12.40
CA LYS A 248 -12.16 0.83 -12.56
C LYS A 248 -11.19 0.38 -11.47
N THR A 249 -10.12 -0.29 -11.89
CA THR A 249 -9.23 -1.03 -11.00
C THR A 249 -7.78 -0.59 -11.16
N LEU A 250 -7.11 -0.34 -10.03
CA LEU A 250 -5.69 -0.03 -9.98
C LEU A 250 -4.95 -1.18 -9.25
N ILE A 251 -3.97 -1.80 -9.93
CA ILE A 251 -3.20 -2.93 -9.42
C ILE A 251 -1.78 -2.47 -9.10
N PHE A 252 -1.36 -2.60 -7.85
CA PHE A 252 0.00 -2.29 -7.39
C PHE A 252 0.86 -3.54 -7.28
N ASN A 253 2.03 -3.51 -7.91
CA ASN A 253 3.01 -4.60 -7.89
C ASN A 253 4.34 -4.14 -7.28
N ASN A 254 5.19 -5.08 -6.88
CA ASN A 254 6.52 -4.77 -6.33
C ASN A 254 7.56 -4.50 -7.43
N GLY A 255 7.45 -5.15 -8.60
CA GLY A 255 8.40 -5.06 -9.70
C GLY A 255 7.74 -4.89 -11.06
N ILE A 256 8.52 -4.35 -12.00
CA ILE A 256 8.09 -4.15 -13.41
C ILE A 256 7.77 -5.50 -14.04
N ASN A 257 8.57 -6.53 -13.77
CA ASN A 257 8.36 -7.87 -14.29
C ASN A 257 7.01 -8.43 -13.85
N THR A 258 6.71 -8.41 -12.55
CA THR A 258 5.38 -8.81 -12.03
C THR A 258 4.26 -8.03 -12.71
N SER A 259 4.40 -6.71 -12.85
CA SER A 259 3.36 -5.87 -13.46
C SER A 259 3.11 -6.21 -14.94
N ARG A 260 4.15 -6.58 -15.69
CA ARG A 260 4.03 -7.06 -17.08
C ARG A 260 3.36 -8.42 -17.16
N TYR A 261 3.67 -9.35 -16.25
CA TYR A 261 2.96 -10.64 -16.17
C TYR A 261 1.46 -10.46 -15.88
N VAL A 262 1.12 -9.54 -14.97
CA VAL A 262 -0.29 -9.18 -14.71
C VAL A 262 -0.96 -8.63 -15.96
N TYR A 263 -0.29 -7.71 -16.68
CA TYR A 263 -0.79 -7.16 -17.94
C TYR A 263 -1.10 -8.27 -18.94
N GLU A 264 -0.16 -9.22 -19.19
CA GLU A 264 -0.36 -10.31 -20.14
C GLU A 264 -1.48 -11.26 -19.67
N THR A 265 -1.53 -11.61 -18.40
CA THR A 265 -2.57 -12.49 -17.83
C THR A 265 -3.97 -11.93 -18.06
N PHE A 266 -4.19 -10.66 -17.74
CA PHE A 266 -5.50 -10.01 -17.92
C PHE A 266 -5.84 -9.79 -19.38
N LYS A 267 -4.86 -9.46 -20.23
CA LYS A 267 -5.05 -9.31 -21.68
C LYS A 267 -5.45 -10.63 -22.33
N MET A 268 -4.81 -11.76 -21.95
CA MET A 268 -5.18 -13.09 -22.42
C MET A 268 -6.59 -13.50 -21.97
N ALA A 269 -7.03 -13.02 -20.80
CA ALA A 269 -8.39 -13.21 -20.29
C ALA A 269 -9.43 -12.28 -20.97
N GLY A 270 -9.00 -11.41 -21.91
CA GLY A 270 -9.89 -10.53 -22.67
C GLY A 270 -10.23 -9.20 -22.03
N TYR A 271 -9.49 -8.77 -20.99
CA TYR A 271 -9.71 -7.48 -20.33
C TYR A 271 -8.95 -6.34 -20.99
N ASP A 272 -9.53 -5.13 -20.98
CA ASP A 272 -8.85 -3.89 -21.38
C ASP A 272 -7.99 -3.40 -20.21
N ILE A 273 -6.69 -3.67 -20.31
CA ILE A 273 -5.69 -3.37 -19.29
C ILE A 273 -4.52 -2.63 -19.90
N ARG A 274 -3.96 -1.66 -19.17
CA ARG A 274 -2.67 -1.04 -19.53
C ARG A 274 -1.68 -1.17 -18.39
N HIS A 275 -0.40 -1.10 -18.74
CA HIS A 275 0.75 -1.15 -17.84
C HIS A 275 1.45 0.21 -17.82
N LEU A 276 1.83 0.66 -16.60
CA LEU A 276 2.55 1.90 -16.41
C LEU A 276 3.71 1.73 -15.43
N ASP A 277 4.92 2.05 -15.89
CA ASP A 277 6.12 2.08 -15.06
C ASP A 277 7.03 3.30 -15.40
N ASN A 278 8.20 3.37 -14.81
CA ASN A 278 9.15 4.46 -15.02
C ASN A 278 9.88 4.40 -16.36
N THR A 279 9.71 3.34 -17.15
CA THR A 279 10.31 3.21 -18.49
C THR A 279 9.45 3.83 -19.57
N ASN A 280 8.16 4.13 -19.30
CA ASN A 280 7.29 4.81 -20.22
C ASN A 280 7.74 6.26 -20.42
N SER A 281 7.76 6.72 -21.69
CA SER A 281 7.98 8.12 -22.02
C SER A 281 6.91 9.03 -21.43
N ALA A 282 7.18 10.31 -21.32
CA ALA A 282 6.20 11.30 -20.81
C ALA A 282 4.90 11.31 -21.64
N LYS A 283 5.00 11.12 -22.96
CA LYS A 283 3.85 11.06 -23.86
C LYS A 283 3.00 9.81 -23.61
N GLU A 284 3.63 8.62 -23.58
CA GLU A 284 2.92 7.36 -23.28
C GLU A 284 2.26 7.41 -21.91
N ARG A 285 2.94 7.99 -20.92
CA ARG A 285 2.39 8.16 -19.57
C ARG A 285 1.10 8.98 -19.59
N THR A 286 1.12 10.12 -20.30
CA THR A 286 -0.07 10.97 -20.46
C THR A 286 -1.20 10.23 -21.15
N GLU A 287 -0.93 9.53 -22.25
CA GLU A 287 -1.92 8.75 -23.00
C GLU A 287 -2.54 7.61 -22.16
N ILE A 288 -1.73 6.92 -21.35
CA ILE A 288 -2.20 5.86 -20.45
C ILE A 288 -3.09 6.42 -19.33
N LEU A 289 -2.68 7.54 -18.73
CA LEU A 289 -3.44 8.17 -17.64
C LEU A 289 -4.74 8.78 -18.14
N ASP A 290 -4.74 9.42 -19.31
CA ASP A 290 -5.95 9.96 -19.93
C ASP A 290 -6.93 8.84 -20.32
N TRP A 291 -6.43 7.73 -20.87
CA TRP A 291 -7.26 6.55 -21.13
C TRP A 291 -7.86 6.01 -19.82
N PHE A 292 -7.05 5.82 -18.78
CA PHE A 292 -7.53 5.31 -17.49
C PHE A 292 -8.60 6.22 -16.89
N LYS A 293 -8.42 7.54 -16.99
CA LYS A 293 -9.40 8.52 -16.51
C LYS A 293 -10.73 8.42 -17.26
N ASN A 294 -10.69 8.27 -18.59
CA ASN A 294 -11.87 8.35 -19.44
C ASN A 294 -12.58 7.00 -19.67
N THR A 295 -11.98 5.88 -19.27
CA THR A 295 -12.57 4.54 -19.43
C THR A 295 -13.16 4.05 -18.09
N PRO A 296 -14.48 3.81 -18.00
CA PRO A 296 -15.14 3.51 -16.71
C PRO A 296 -14.67 2.22 -16.03
N ASP A 297 -14.36 1.18 -16.80
CA ASP A 297 -13.96 -0.16 -16.34
C ASP A 297 -12.48 -0.46 -16.60
N ALA A 298 -11.67 0.58 -16.81
CA ALA A 298 -10.25 0.46 -17.06
C ALA A 298 -9.51 -0.26 -15.94
N ILE A 299 -8.55 -1.11 -16.33
CA ILE A 299 -7.61 -1.75 -15.41
C ILE A 299 -6.22 -1.18 -15.68
N LEU A 300 -5.59 -0.63 -14.65
CA LEU A 300 -4.23 -0.12 -14.75
C LEU A 300 -3.32 -0.89 -13.79
N THR A 301 -2.34 -1.59 -14.31
CA THR A 301 -1.31 -2.27 -13.52
C THR A 301 -0.05 -1.41 -13.48
N SER A 302 0.51 -1.23 -12.28
CA SER A 302 1.66 -0.33 -12.08
C SER A 302 2.57 -0.82 -10.97
N VAL A 303 3.75 -0.22 -10.91
CA VAL A 303 4.68 -0.34 -9.80
C VAL A 303 4.51 0.88 -8.87
N SER A 304 5.54 1.54 -8.45
CA SER A 304 5.47 2.62 -7.45
C SER A 304 5.06 3.99 -8.01
N ILE A 305 4.92 4.13 -9.34
CA ILE A 305 4.76 5.46 -9.96
C ILE A 305 3.43 6.15 -9.60
N LEU A 306 2.39 5.38 -9.34
CA LEU A 306 1.05 5.89 -9.02
C LEU A 306 0.80 6.02 -7.50
N THR A 307 1.77 5.73 -6.66
CA THR A 307 1.63 5.86 -5.20
C THR A 307 1.65 7.33 -4.74
N THR A 308 2.23 8.22 -5.54
CA THR A 308 2.29 9.67 -5.28
C THR A 308 1.88 10.47 -6.52
N GLY A 309 1.24 11.61 -6.35
CA GLY A 309 0.92 12.54 -7.44
C GLY A 309 -0.21 12.12 -8.38
N PHE A 310 -0.77 10.92 -8.25
CA PHE A 310 -1.88 10.46 -9.08
C PHE A 310 -3.23 10.73 -8.42
N ASP A 311 -4.12 11.42 -9.11
CA ASP A 311 -5.45 11.78 -8.61
C ASP A 311 -6.55 11.35 -9.59
N GLU A 312 -7.22 10.24 -9.26
CA GLU A 312 -8.36 9.72 -10.01
C GLU A 312 -9.46 9.29 -9.03
N PRO A 313 -10.46 10.14 -8.80
CA PRO A 313 -11.51 9.87 -7.81
C PRO A 313 -12.40 8.67 -8.13
N THR A 314 -12.50 8.26 -9.40
CA THR A 314 -13.41 7.21 -9.85
C THR A 314 -12.85 5.78 -9.68
N VAL A 315 -11.67 5.60 -9.09
CA VAL A 315 -11.11 4.26 -8.81
C VAL A 315 -11.99 3.51 -7.82
N ASP A 316 -12.61 2.44 -8.26
CA ASP A 316 -13.50 1.58 -7.45
C ASP A 316 -12.75 0.50 -6.67
N THR A 317 -11.64 0.02 -7.22
CA THR A 317 -10.89 -1.10 -6.63
C THR A 317 -9.39 -0.84 -6.64
N ILE A 318 -8.77 -1.09 -5.51
CA ILE A 318 -7.31 -1.18 -5.33
C ILE A 318 -6.94 -2.64 -5.13
N ILE A 319 -6.04 -3.18 -5.92
CA ILE A 319 -5.48 -4.51 -5.73
C ILE A 319 -4.02 -4.38 -5.28
N LEU A 320 -3.72 -4.90 -4.10
CA LEU A 320 -2.37 -4.97 -3.56
C LEU A 320 -1.76 -6.32 -3.95
N ASN A 321 -1.25 -6.42 -5.19
CA ASN A 321 -0.53 -7.59 -5.68
C ASN A 321 0.94 -7.52 -5.26
N ARG A 322 1.16 -7.19 -3.99
CA ARG A 322 2.45 -7.11 -3.34
C ARG A 322 2.35 -7.18 -1.82
N ALA A 323 3.29 -7.85 -1.20
CA ALA A 323 3.56 -7.68 0.22
C ALA A 323 4.53 -6.52 0.43
N THR A 324 4.38 -5.79 1.55
CA THR A 324 5.32 -4.75 1.95
C THR A 324 5.49 -4.71 3.47
N LYS A 325 6.64 -4.24 3.94
CA LYS A 325 6.88 -3.86 5.34
C LYS A 325 6.85 -2.34 5.56
N SER A 326 6.52 -1.59 4.50
CA SER A 326 6.39 -0.13 4.56
C SER A 326 4.94 0.29 4.84
N LEU A 327 4.68 0.77 6.05
CA LEU A 327 3.40 1.37 6.45
C LEU A 327 3.01 2.52 5.51
N THR A 328 3.97 3.38 5.21
CA THR A 328 3.78 4.53 4.32
C THR A 328 3.27 4.10 2.95
N LEU A 329 3.92 3.09 2.36
CA LEU A 329 3.53 2.58 1.05
C LEU A 329 2.14 1.94 1.07
N TYR A 330 1.82 1.18 2.12
CA TYR A 330 0.49 0.60 2.32
C TYR A 330 -0.60 1.68 2.33
N PHE A 331 -0.40 2.74 3.12
CA PHE A 331 -1.34 3.85 3.20
C PHE A 331 -1.46 4.66 1.90
N GLN A 332 -0.35 4.87 1.21
CA GLN A 332 -0.33 5.56 -0.08
C GLN A 332 -1.10 4.80 -1.16
N MET A 333 -0.91 3.47 -1.26
CA MET A 333 -1.61 2.64 -2.23
C MET A 333 -3.13 2.66 -2.01
N ILE A 334 -3.58 2.40 -0.79
CA ILE A 334 -5.02 2.37 -0.48
C ILE A 334 -5.63 3.77 -0.61
N GLY A 335 -4.90 4.79 -0.21
CA GLY A 335 -5.33 6.18 -0.33
C GLY A 335 -5.68 6.63 -1.76
N ARG A 336 -5.23 5.91 -2.80
CA ARG A 336 -5.63 6.19 -4.20
C ARG A 336 -7.09 5.84 -4.47
N GLY A 337 -7.66 4.88 -3.74
CA GLY A 337 -9.08 4.53 -3.84
C GLY A 337 -10.00 5.35 -2.93
N SER A 338 -9.46 6.06 -1.95
CA SER A 338 -10.25 6.70 -0.88
C SER A 338 -10.97 7.98 -1.30
N ARG A 339 -10.67 8.54 -2.47
CA ARG A 339 -11.30 9.78 -2.93
C ARG A 339 -12.78 9.63 -3.18
N ILE A 340 -13.53 10.67 -2.86
CA ILE A 340 -14.96 10.75 -3.14
C ILE A 340 -15.21 11.12 -4.60
N ALA A 341 -16.26 10.54 -5.17
CA ALA A 341 -16.82 10.90 -6.47
C ALA A 341 -18.34 10.81 -6.42
N PRO A 342 -19.07 11.42 -7.33
CA PRO A 342 -20.53 11.29 -7.36
C PRO A 342 -20.96 9.82 -7.35
N GLY A 343 -21.79 9.44 -6.36
CA GLY A 343 -22.26 8.07 -6.17
C GLY A 343 -21.26 7.08 -5.54
N LYS A 344 -20.01 7.50 -5.24
CA LYS A 344 -18.99 6.67 -4.64
C LYS A 344 -18.81 6.99 -3.15
N THR A 345 -19.28 6.11 -2.28
CA THR A 345 -19.08 6.19 -0.82
C THR A 345 -18.17 5.09 -0.28
N THR A 346 -17.90 4.08 -1.08
CA THR A 346 -17.03 2.94 -0.73
C THR A 346 -16.16 2.55 -1.91
N PHE A 347 -15.04 1.91 -1.64
CA PHE A 347 -14.19 1.25 -2.62
C PHE A 347 -13.68 -0.08 -2.06
N LYS A 348 -13.21 -0.97 -2.93
CA LYS A 348 -12.67 -2.27 -2.53
C LYS A 348 -11.15 -2.23 -2.46
N VAL A 349 -10.60 -2.99 -1.50
CA VAL A 349 -9.17 -3.30 -1.41
C VAL A 349 -9.03 -4.82 -1.44
N LEU A 350 -8.41 -5.35 -2.49
CA LEU A 350 -8.08 -6.77 -2.59
C LEU A 350 -6.62 -6.93 -2.18
N ASP A 351 -6.38 -7.49 -1.00
CA ASP A 351 -5.04 -7.62 -0.43
C ASP A 351 -4.48 -9.02 -0.66
N LEU A 352 -3.62 -9.16 -1.68
CA LEU A 352 -2.86 -10.37 -1.98
C LEU A 352 -1.44 -10.33 -1.38
N GLY A 353 -1.17 -9.43 -0.43
CA GLY A 353 0.14 -9.28 0.23
C GLY A 353 0.10 -9.49 1.74
N ASN A 354 -1.06 -9.85 2.31
CA ASN A 354 -1.30 -9.91 3.76
C ASN A 354 -0.97 -8.60 4.49
N ASN A 355 -1.05 -7.47 3.79
CA ASN A 355 -0.68 -6.17 4.34
C ASN A 355 -1.65 -5.73 5.46
N ALA A 356 -2.95 -5.98 5.28
CA ALA A 356 -3.96 -5.71 6.31
C ALA A 356 -3.77 -6.57 7.57
N ALA A 357 -3.26 -7.80 7.42
CA ALA A 357 -2.91 -8.64 8.57
C ALA A 357 -1.69 -8.09 9.34
N ARG A 358 -0.76 -7.42 8.65
CA ARG A 358 0.44 -6.82 9.25
C ARG A 358 0.18 -5.47 9.90
N PHE A 359 -0.52 -4.59 9.22
CA PHE A 359 -0.68 -3.18 9.61
C PHE A 359 -2.05 -2.85 10.21
N GLY A 360 -3.00 -3.79 10.16
CA GLY A 360 -4.41 -3.52 10.42
C GLY A 360 -5.14 -2.97 9.20
N LEU A 361 -6.45 -2.76 9.34
CA LEU A 361 -7.26 -2.14 8.29
C LEU A 361 -6.86 -0.67 8.12
N TRP A 362 -6.93 -0.17 6.87
CA TRP A 362 -6.54 1.20 6.54
C TRP A 362 -7.30 2.28 7.33
N GLU A 363 -8.56 2.03 7.66
CA GLU A 363 -9.39 2.90 8.48
C GLU A 363 -9.25 2.67 9.99
N ALA A 364 -8.41 1.75 10.44
CA ALA A 364 -8.19 1.53 11.87
C ALA A 364 -7.50 2.74 12.51
N PRO A 365 -7.83 3.07 13.76
CA PRO A 365 -7.12 4.11 14.50
C PRO A 365 -5.63 3.78 14.63
N ILE A 366 -4.79 4.77 14.41
CA ILE A 366 -3.33 4.67 14.59
C ILE A 366 -2.87 5.76 15.54
N ASP A 367 -2.01 5.41 16.48
CA ASP A 367 -1.33 6.39 17.31
C ASP A 367 -0.08 6.92 16.61
N TRP A 368 -0.29 7.98 15.82
CA TRP A 368 0.80 8.65 15.11
C TRP A 368 1.81 9.31 16.04
N LYS A 369 1.42 9.70 17.27
CA LYS A 369 2.34 10.28 18.25
C LYS A 369 3.30 9.23 18.76
N GLU A 370 2.80 8.03 19.05
CA GLU A 370 3.65 6.90 19.47
C GLU A 370 4.62 6.51 18.36
N ILE A 371 4.14 6.38 17.12
CA ILE A 371 4.99 6.04 15.96
C ILE A 371 6.07 7.09 15.72
N PHE A 372 5.72 8.38 15.83
CA PHE A 372 6.68 9.46 15.67
C PHE A 372 7.73 9.47 16.79
N ALA A 373 7.31 9.28 18.04
CA ALA A 373 8.19 9.29 19.20
C ALA A 373 9.07 8.04 19.30
N TYR A 374 8.51 6.87 18.96
CA TYR A 374 9.14 5.55 19.14
C TYR A 374 9.05 4.70 17.87
N PRO A 375 9.61 5.15 16.72
CA PRO A 375 9.50 4.43 15.46
C PRO A 375 10.13 3.03 15.49
N ASP A 376 11.25 2.83 16.20
CA ASP A 376 11.90 1.53 16.32
C ASP A 376 11.01 0.53 17.04
N PHE A 377 10.39 0.94 18.16
CA PHE A 377 9.44 0.11 18.91
C PHE A 377 8.26 -0.32 18.03
N TYR A 378 7.69 0.61 17.26
CA TYR A 378 6.61 0.27 16.32
C TYR A 378 7.04 -0.78 15.29
N LEU A 379 8.23 -0.61 14.69
CA LEU A 379 8.72 -1.50 13.63
C LEU A 379 9.12 -2.88 14.15
N GLU A 380 9.67 -2.97 15.35
CA GLU A 380 10.01 -4.23 16.02
C GLU A 380 8.75 -5.03 16.42
N ASN A 381 7.63 -4.35 16.68
CA ASN A 381 6.37 -4.97 17.06
C ASN A 381 5.43 -5.21 15.86
N LEU A 382 5.87 -5.00 14.62
CA LEU A 382 5.10 -5.41 13.46
C LEU A 382 4.92 -6.93 13.42
N ILE A 383 3.70 -7.37 13.08
CA ILE A 383 3.37 -8.80 13.00
C ILE A 383 4.30 -9.49 12.00
N ALA A 384 5.00 -10.51 12.47
CA ALA A 384 5.94 -11.29 11.67
C ALA A 384 5.24 -12.13 10.60
N ASP A 385 5.95 -12.45 9.50
CA ASP A 385 5.40 -13.25 8.40
C ASP A 385 4.91 -14.62 8.89
N GLU A 386 5.66 -15.26 9.79
CA GLU A 386 5.32 -16.56 10.37
C GLU A 386 4.06 -16.50 11.22
N GLU A 387 3.81 -15.38 11.91
CA GLU A 387 2.61 -15.19 12.71
C GLU A 387 1.39 -14.96 11.82
N ILE A 388 1.54 -14.17 10.77
CA ILE A 388 0.50 -13.97 9.74
C ILE A 388 0.10 -15.33 9.14
N GLU A 389 1.09 -16.12 8.73
CA GLU A 389 0.84 -17.45 8.14
C GLU A 389 0.22 -18.45 9.12
N ARG A 390 0.50 -18.32 10.42
CA ARG A 390 -0.18 -19.17 11.46
C ARG A 390 -1.69 -19.00 11.47
N ASN A 391 -2.17 -17.81 11.12
CA ASN A 391 -3.60 -17.47 11.14
C ASN A 391 -4.31 -17.80 9.84
N PHE A 392 -3.59 -18.32 8.83
CA PHE A 392 -4.24 -18.72 7.59
C PHE A 392 -5.21 -19.86 7.81
N THR A 393 -6.42 -19.69 7.32
CA THR A 393 -7.41 -20.76 7.23
C THR A 393 -7.46 -21.23 5.78
N TYR A 394 -7.21 -22.52 5.54
CA TYR A 394 -7.41 -23.10 4.23
C TYR A 394 -8.91 -23.20 3.93
N VAL A 395 -9.31 -22.73 2.78
CA VAL A 395 -10.65 -22.91 2.23
C VAL A 395 -10.48 -23.66 0.92
N MET A 396 -11.09 -24.84 0.82
CA MET A 396 -11.05 -25.63 -0.39
C MET A 396 -11.65 -24.83 -1.56
N PRO A 397 -10.96 -24.67 -2.69
CA PRO A 397 -11.47 -23.95 -3.86
C PRO A 397 -12.82 -24.50 -4.33
N PRO A 398 -13.75 -23.65 -4.83
CA PRO A 398 -15.08 -24.08 -5.22
C PRO A 398 -15.08 -25.22 -6.24
N ASP A 399 -14.18 -25.21 -7.21
CA ASP A 399 -14.09 -26.28 -8.22
C ASP A 399 -13.60 -27.59 -7.62
N LEU A 400 -12.59 -27.55 -6.73
CA LEU A 400 -12.13 -28.73 -6.02
C LEU A 400 -13.23 -29.24 -5.06
N ARG A 401 -14.01 -28.33 -4.45
CA ARG A 401 -15.12 -28.70 -3.55
C ARG A 401 -16.20 -29.50 -4.26
N LYS A 402 -16.47 -29.26 -5.54
CA LYS A 402 -17.41 -30.02 -6.36
C LYS A 402 -16.98 -31.49 -6.52
N GLU A 403 -15.66 -31.74 -6.61
CA GLU A 403 -15.12 -33.10 -6.72
C GLU A 403 -15.23 -33.88 -5.40
N PHE A 404 -15.40 -33.19 -4.27
CA PHE A 404 -15.66 -33.77 -2.95
C PHE A 404 -17.11 -33.57 -2.49
N ALA A 405 -18.06 -33.61 -3.43
CA ALA A 405 -19.48 -33.31 -3.18
C ALA A 405 -20.15 -34.24 -2.16
N ASN A 406 -19.74 -35.50 -2.09
CA ASN A 406 -20.28 -36.50 -1.16
C ASN A 406 -19.83 -36.30 0.29
N THR A 407 -18.74 -35.56 0.52
CA THR A 407 -18.20 -35.30 1.86
C THR A 407 -18.87 -34.06 2.45
N LYS A 408 -19.58 -34.22 3.58
CA LYS A 408 -20.27 -33.11 4.26
C LYS A 408 -19.28 -32.10 4.83
N ASN A 409 -18.25 -32.55 5.54
CA ASN A 409 -17.26 -31.71 6.18
C ASN A 409 -15.85 -31.98 5.66
N VAL A 410 -15.36 -31.12 4.78
CA VAL A 410 -14.02 -31.19 4.22
C VAL A 410 -12.97 -30.52 5.10
N TYR A 411 -13.39 -29.73 6.11
CA TYR A 411 -12.50 -29.02 7.01
C TYR A 411 -12.05 -29.92 8.16
N PHE A 412 -10.76 -29.85 8.49
CA PHE A 412 -10.15 -30.55 9.61
C PHE A 412 -9.29 -29.59 10.45
N ASP A 413 -9.71 -29.33 11.69
CA ASP A 413 -8.97 -28.48 12.60
C ASP A 413 -7.83 -29.24 13.28
N ILE A 414 -6.67 -29.27 12.63
CA ILE A 414 -5.46 -29.97 13.12
C ILE A 414 -4.96 -29.43 14.46
N LYS A 415 -5.16 -28.13 14.76
CA LYS A 415 -4.77 -27.52 16.04
C LYS A 415 -5.64 -28.04 17.19
N LYS A 416 -6.95 -28.10 16.96
CA LYS A 416 -7.90 -28.65 17.93
C LYS A 416 -7.65 -30.11 18.15
N GLU A 417 -7.41 -30.87 17.08
CA GLU A 417 -7.10 -32.30 17.15
C GLU A 417 -5.79 -32.56 17.88
N TYR A 418 -4.74 -31.79 17.64
CA TYR A 418 -3.49 -31.86 18.39
C TYR A 418 -3.72 -31.64 19.88
N LYS A 419 -4.46 -30.60 20.28
CA LYS A 419 -4.79 -30.35 21.68
C LYS A 419 -5.56 -31.52 22.32
N ARG A 420 -6.50 -32.14 21.59
CA ARG A 420 -7.25 -33.31 22.03
C ARG A 420 -6.33 -34.50 22.29
N VAL A 421 -5.50 -34.83 21.28
CA VAL A 421 -4.54 -35.95 21.36
C VAL A 421 -3.57 -35.80 22.53
N ILE A 422 -3.01 -34.60 22.77
CA ILE A 422 -2.11 -34.36 23.89
C ILE A 422 -2.86 -34.47 25.22
N LYS A 423 -4.07 -33.95 25.34
CA LYS A 423 -4.91 -34.04 26.54
C LYS A 423 -5.24 -35.49 26.88
N GLU A 424 -5.40 -36.36 25.90
CA GLU A 424 -5.65 -37.79 26.06
C GLU A 424 -4.38 -38.63 26.30
N GLY A 425 -3.20 -37.97 26.38
CA GLY A 425 -1.93 -38.64 26.63
C GLY A 425 -1.37 -39.44 25.45
N LEU A 426 -1.90 -39.24 24.26
CA LEU A 426 -1.46 -39.87 23.03
C LEU A 426 -0.24 -39.18 22.42
N LYS A 427 0.44 -39.86 21.48
CA LYS A 427 1.58 -39.27 20.78
C LYS A 427 1.12 -38.13 19.85
N ALA A 428 1.85 -37.02 19.80
CA ALA A 428 1.54 -35.87 18.98
C ALA A 428 1.24 -36.23 17.48
N LYS A 429 2.00 -37.20 16.94
CA LYS A 429 1.82 -37.67 15.55
C LYS A 429 0.43 -38.27 15.24
N THR A 430 -0.30 -38.72 16.25
CA THR A 430 -1.67 -39.23 16.10
C THR A 430 -2.61 -38.19 15.51
N ALA A 431 -2.38 -36.90 15.79
CA ALA A 431 -3.17 -35.85 15.15
C ALA A 431 -3.00 -35.81 13.62
N LEU A 432 -1.80 -36.08 13.09
CA LEU A 432 -1.58 -36.21 11.66
C LEU A 432 -2.16 -37.52 11.10
N GLU A 433 -2.06 -38.61 11.85
CA GLU A 433 -2.63 -39.90 11.46
C GLU A 433 -4.16 -39.77 11.29
N ASN A 434 -4.83 -39.06 12.22
CA ASN A 434 -6.27 -38.79 12.12
C ASN A 434 -6.61 -37.85 10.95
N ALA A 435 -5.74 -36.88 10.65
CA ALA A 435 -5.91 -36.02 9.49
C ALA A 435 -5.76 -36.78 8.15
N ILE A 436 -4.85 -37.78 8.09
CA ILE A 436 -4.66 -38.66 6.95
C ILE A 436 -5.89 -39.55 6.76
N GLU A 437 -6.44 -40.09 7.86
CA GLU A 437 -7.65 -40.93 7.80
C GLU A 437 -8.83 -40.15 7.24
N GLN A 438 -9.08 -38.95 7.74
CA GLN A 438 -10.16 -38.09 7.22
C GLN A 438 -9.98 -37.77 5.72
N HIS A 439 -8.74 -37.48 5.25
CA HIS A 439 -8.48 -37.33 3.82
C HIS A 439 -8.71 -38.60 3.03
N ALA A 440 -8.33 -39.76 3.57
CA ALA A 440 -8.57 -41.05 2.92
C ALA A 440 -10.07 -41.31 2.77
N GLU A 441 -10.86 -41.09 3.83
CA GLU A 441 -12.32 -41.21 3.78
C GLU A 441 -12.92 -40.28 2.73
N MET A 442 -12.51 -38.99 2.72
CA MET A 442 -12.95 -38.03 1.69
C MET A 442 -12.70 -38.51 0.26
N VAL A 443 -11.50 -39.02 0.01
CA VAL A 443 -11.13 -39.55 -1.31
C VAL A 443 -12.02 -40.74 -1.71
N ILE A 444 -12.21 -41.69 -0.81
CA ILE A 444 -12.99 -42.91 -1.07
C ILE A 444 -14.48 -42.62 -1.24
N GLU A 445 -15.04 -41.66 -0.49
CA GLU A 445 -16.43 -41.24 -0.63
C GLU A 445 -16.77 -40.63 -2.02
N ASN A 446 -15.74 -40.09 -2.70
CA ASN A 446 -15.91 -39.37 -3.96
C ASN A 446 -15.21 -39.99 -5.16
N SER A 447 -14.68 -41.20 -5.03
CA SER A 447 -14.02 -41.93 -6.13
C SER A 447 -14.85 -43.15 -6.56
N GLU A 448 -14.82 -43.43 -7.87
CA GLU A 448 -15.48 -44.60 -8.46
C GLU A 448 -14.57 -45.85 -8.47
N ASP A 449 -13.27 -45.63 -8.64
CA ASP A 449 -12.26 -46.68 -8.69
C ASP A 449 -10.90 -46.25 -8.10
N VAL A 450 -9.94 -47.20 -8.03
CA VAL A 450 -8.56 -46.96 -7.52
C VAL A 450 -7.82 -45.89 -8.28
N PHE A 451 -8.06 -45.73 -9.57
CA PHE A 451 -7.36 -44.73 -10.38
C PHE A 451 -7.89 -43.35 -10.10
N ASP A 452 -9.20 -43.18 -10.03
CA ASP A 452 -9.87 -41.94 -9.63
C ASP A 452 -9.49 -41.53 -8.23
N ALA A 453 -9.49 -42.45 -7.25
CA ALA A 453 -9.03 -42.21 -5.89
C ALA A 453 -7.61 -41.64 -5.83
N ARG A 454 -6.70 -42.12 -6.68
CA ARG A 454 -5.32 -41.59 -6.73
C ARG A 454 -5.23 -40.21 -7.33
N ILE A 455 -6.10 -39.85 -8.27
CA ILE A 455 -6.20 -38.51 -8.84
C ILE A 455 -6.72 -37.55 -7.76
N LEU A 456 -7.82 -37.86 -7.08
CA LEU A 456 -8.40 -37.05 -6.04
C LEU A 456 -7.44 -36.83 -4.88
N ALA A 457 -6.70 -37.87 -4.43
CA ALA A 457 -5.71 -37.74 -3.37
C ALA A 457 -4.60 -36.72 -3.71
N ARG A 458 -4.16 -36.66 -4.97
CA ARG A 458 -3.15 -35.67 -5.41
C ARG A 458 -3.66 -34.23 -5.40
N LYS A 459 -4.97 -34.04 -5.63
CA LYS A 459 -5.58 -32.71 -5.63
C LYS A 459 -5.67 -32.09 -4.23
N LEU A 460 -5.50 -32.87 -3.17
CA LEU A 460 -5.48 -32.41 -1.76
C LEU A 460 -4.13 -31.77 -1.33
N LYS A 461 -3.17 -31.61 -2.23
CA LYS A 461 -1.81 -31.13 -1.91
C LYS A 461 -1.78 -29.83 -1.09
N ASP A 462 -2.62 -28.87 -1.40
CA ASP A 462 -2.65 -27.58 -0.70
C ASP A 462 -3.28 -27.69 0.70
N ASP A 463 -4.30 -28.53 0.87
CA ASP A 463 -4.86 -28.85 2.20
C ASP A 463 -3.84 -29.61 3.06
N ILE A 464 -3.13 -30.56 2.48
CA ILE A 464 -2.04 -31.28 3.15
C ILE A 464 -0.97 -30.30 3.62
N ALA A 465 -0.50 -29.42 2.75
CA ALA A 465 0.50 -28.40 3.08
C ALA A 465 0.03 -27.50 4.23
N TYR A 466 -1.24 -27.10 4.22
CA TYR A 466 -1.86 -26.32 5.30
C TYR A 466 -1.88 -27.09 6.63
N ARG A 467 -2.36 -28.33 6.66
CA ARG A 467 -2.43 -29.18 7.87
C ARG A 467 -1.05 -29.45 8.46
N VAL A 468 -0.09 -29.80 7.62
CA VAL A 468 1.31 -30.04 8.00
C VAL A 468 1.93 -28.79 8.61
N ARG A 469 1.71 -27.64 8.02
CA ARG A 469 2.20 -26.36 8.56
C ARG A 469 1.64 -26.09 9.95
N LEU A 470 0.33 -26.16 10.14
CA LEU A 470 -0.30 -25.92 11.45
C LEU A 470 0.13 -26.94 12.51
N TYR A 471 0.32 -28.19 12.11
CA TYR A 471 0.86 -29.22 13.01
C TYR A 471 2.30 -28.89 13.42
N SER A 472 3.17 -28.50 12.48
CA SER A 472 4.57 -28.15 12.78
C SER A 472 4.67 -27.00 13.77
N TYR A 473 3.79 -26.00 13.68
CA TYR A 473 3.70 -24.94 14.68
C TYR A 473 3.28 -25.48 16.06
N SER A 474 2.31 -26.41 16.08
CA SER A 474 1.81 -26.97 17.33
C SER A 474 2.86 -27.75 18.11
N ILE A 475 3.80 -28.40 17.41
CA ILE A 475 4.93 -29.15 18.02
C ILE A 475 6.21 -28.32 18.16
N MET A 476 6.17 -27.01 17.87
CA MET A 476 7.34 -26.10 17.91
C MET A 476 8.53 -26.53 17.02
N ASN A 477 8.29 -27.28 15.96
CA ASN A 477 9.31 -27.68 14.98
C ASN A 477 8.88 -27.25 13.57
N ASN A 478 9.16 -25.99 13.22
CA ASN A 478 8.66 -25.34 12.03
C ASN A 478 9.77 -25.02 11.01
N THR A 479 10.85 -25.81 10.98
CA THR A 479 11.88 -25.63 9.95
C THR A 479 11.35 -26.03 8.57
N LYS A 480 11.80 -25.35 7.50
CA LYS A 480 11.37 -25.64 6.14
C LYS A 480 11.61 -27.11 5.78
N ASN A 481 12.83 -27.61 6.02
CA ASN A 481 13.20 -28.98 5.70
C ASN A 481 12.32 -30.00 6.43
N TYR A 482 11.92 -29.73 7.67
CA TYR A 482 11.04 -30.61 8.43
C TYR A 482 9.62 -30.60 7.86
N ARG A 483 9.09 -29.45 7.47
CA ARG A 483 7.77 -29.34 6.85
C ARG A 483 7.73 -30.05 5.50
N ASP A 484 8.74 -29.84 4.65
CA ASP A 484 8.83 -30.48 3.35
C ASP A 484 8.86 -32.03 3.49
N TRP A 485 9.72 -32.53 4.39
CA TRP A 485 9.75 -33.95 4.72
C TRP A 485 8.41 -34.48 5.27
N LEU A 486 7.76 -33.72 6.15
CA LEU A 486 6.50 -34.12 6.78
C LEU A 486 5.35 -34.15 5.77
N GLN A 487 5.37 -33.24 4.78
CA GLN A 487 4.40 -33.23 3.69
C GLN A 487 4.57 -34.45 2.78
N GLU A 488 5.79 -34.78 2.40
CA GLU A 488 6.09 -35.98 1.62
C GLU A 488 5.66 -37.27 2.36
N ASP A 489 5.92 -37.36 3.67
CA ASP A 489 5.50 -38.49 4.50
C ASP A 489 3.97 -38.59 4.59
N TYR A 490 3.27 -37.44 4.72
CA TYR A 490 1.81 -37.38 4.72
C TYR A 490 1.23 -37.89 3.39
N GLU A 491 1.70 -37.36 2.25
CA GLU A 491 1.25 -37.75 0.91
C GLU A 491 1.49 -39.26 0.65
N ARG A 492 2.64 -39.77 1.07
CA ARG A 492 2.98 -41.18 1.00
C ARG A 492 2.01 -42.06 1.82
N LYS A 493 1.75 -41.67 3.06
CA LYS A 493 0.84 -42.39 3.98
C LYS A 493 -0.60 -42.34 3.48
N LEU A 494 -1.06 -41.18 2.99
CA LEU A 494 -2.38 -41.04 2.39
C LEU A 494 -2.57 -42.02 1.21
N LYS A 495 -1.59 -42.06 0.30
CA LYS A 495 -1.62 -43.00 -0.84
C LYS A 495 -1.68 -44.47 -0.40
N LEU A 496 -0.92 -44.83 0.65
CA LEU A 496 -0.94 -46.21 1.19
C LEU A 496 -2.31 -46.52 1.80
N ARG A 497 -2.89 -45.58 2.58
CA ARG A 497 -4.19 -45.77 3.23
C ARG A 497 -5.33 -45.86 2.24
N VAL A 498 -5.36 -45.00 1.22
CA VAL A 498 -6.32 -45.04 0.11
C VAL A 498 -6.26 -46.40 -0.61
N ASN A 499 -5.05 -46.86 -1.02
CA ASN A 499 -4.91 -48.15 -1.68
C ASN A 499 -5.35 -49.33 -0.76
N GLN A 500 -5.14 -49.26 0.54
CA GLN A 500 -5.60 -50.27 1.49
C GLN A 500 -7.12 -50.32 1.51
N ILE A 501 -7.80 -49.18 1.68
CA ILE A 501 -9.27 -49.09 1.73
C ILE A 501 -9.89 -49.56 0.42
N CYS A 502 -9.30 -49.17 -0.74
CA CYS A 502 -9.78 -49.67 -2.03
C CYS A 502 -9.74 -51.19 -2.12
N ARG A 503 -8.66 -51.85 -1.63
CA ARG A 503 -8.57 -53.32 -1.59
C ARG A 503 -9.58 -53.96 -0.66
N GLU A 504 -9.85 -53.32 0.51
CA GLU A 504 -10.83 -53.80 1.49
C GLU A 504 -12.28 -53.68 0.96
N ARG A 505 -12.52 -52.77 0.02
CA ARG A 505 -13.84 -52.54 -0.59
C ARG A 505 -14.02 -53.15 -1.99
N ASP A 506 -13.03 -53.89 -2.47
CA ASP A 506 -13.02 -54.48 -3.83
C ASP A 506 -13.26 -53.44 -4.96
N MET A 507 -12.71 -52.23 -4.81
CA MET A 507 -12.79 -51.13 -5.78
C MET A 507 -11.71 -51.24 -6.84
#